data_7241869307058ddbf32d5b6aed94732b
#
_entry.id   7241869307058ddbf32d5b6aed94732b
#
_cell.length_a   1.000
_cell.length_b   1.000
_cell.length_c   1.000
_cell.angle_alpha   90.00
_cell.angle_beta   90.00
_cell.angle_gamma   90.00
#
_symmetry.space_group_name_H-M   'P 1'
#
loop_
_entity.id
_entity.type
_entity.pdbx_description
1 polymer ?
#
loop_
_entity_poly.entity_id
_entity_poly.type
_entity_poly.pdbx_seq_one_letter_code
_entity_poly.pdbx_strand_id
1 'polypeptide(L)'
;MNDLISRAERFARVRHEGQFRKGKAQEPYTIHLEEVAALVERWSGSERAIAAAWLHDTVEDCPPTSLAELETLFSKEVADIVAELTDDKAQPKASRKEQQIINAPKKSNEASLVKLADKTSNIGAIANSPPHGWSLERRLEYIAWANTVVGNLPFLPAEGISEFLRRCDQAELNAYDDLGTVRQAQNASLRILERRAKRLGSSESQIRKFMLGFLEGAL
;
A
#
# COMPACT_ATOMS: atom_id res chain seq x y z
N MET A 1 18.60 -6.65 -20.05
CA MET A 1 17.92 -5.80 -19.03
C MET A 1 17.23 -4.70 -19.80
N ASN A 2 15.95 -4.49 -19.59
CA ASN A 2 15.20 -3.50 -20.37
C ASN A 2 15.72 -2.09 -20.06
N ASP A 3 16.04 -1.31 -21.08
CA ASP A 3 16.61 0.03 -20.93
C ASP A 3 15.68 0.98 -20.14
N LEU A 4 14.36 0.91 -20.39
CA LEU A 4 13.36 1.76 -19.73
C LEU A 4 13.34 1.56 -18.20
N ILE A 5 13.25 0.31 -17.74
CA ILE A 5 13.18 -0.02 -16.30
C ILE A 5 14.49 0.37 -15.60
N SER A 6 15.64 0.03 -16.20
CA SER A 6 16.95 0.36 -15.61
C SER A 6 17.20 1.87 -15.52
N ARG A 7 16.69 2.64 -16.48
CA ARG A 7 16.76 4.12 -16.45
C ARG A 7 15.86 4.69 -15.37
N ALA A 8 14.62 4.18 -15.22
CA ALA A 8 13.67 4.59 -14.20
C ALA A 8 14.22 4.30 -12.80
N GLU A 9 14.75 3.10 -12.56
CA GLU A 9 15.41 2.72 -11.33
C GLU A 9 16.55 3.67 -10.97
N ARG A 10 17.47 3.90 -11.90
CA ARG A 10 18.64 4.79 -11.66
C ARG A 10 18.19 6.20 -11.34
N PHE A 11 17.22 6.73 -12.08
CA PHE A 11 16.65 8.06 -11.84
C PHE A 11 16.03 8.15 -10.45
N ALA A 12 15.17 7.20 -10.09
CA ALA A 12 14.51 7.18 -8.80
C ALA A 12 15.50 7.07 -7.63
N ARG A 13 16.53 6.20 -7.74
CA ARG A 13 17.57 6.05 -6.71
C ARG A 13 18.34 7.34 -6.49
N VAL A 14 18.68 8.07 -7.56
CA VAL A 14 19.37 9.37 -7.46
C VAL A 14 18.45 10.43 -6.84
N ARG A 15 17.17 10.49 -7.25
CA ARG A 15 16.23 11.49 -6.74
C ARG A 15 15.89 11.30 -5.25
N HIS A 16 15.84 10.07 -4.77
CA HIS A 16 15.57 9.73 -3.38
C HIS A 16 16.84 9.50 -2.53
N GLU A 17 18.01 9.89 -3.04
CA GLU A 17 19.26 9.77 -2.27
C GLU A 17 19.16 10.51 -0.94
N GLY A 18 19.56 9.84 0.16
CA GLY A 18 19.49 10.41 1.51
C GLY A 18 18.10 10.47 2.13
N GLN A 19 17.06 9.99 1.45
CA GLN A 19 15.73 9.87 2.04
C GLN A 19 15.54 8.51 2.73
N PHE A 20 14.82 8.52 3.86
CA PHE A 20 14.57 7.34 4.68
C PHE A 20 13.08 7.15 4.95
N ARG A 21 12.65 5.89 5.11
CA ARG A 21 11.31 5.54 5.59
C ARG A 21 11.12 5.98 7.04
N LYS A 22 9.88 6.30 7.42
CA LYS A 22 9.51 6.77 8.77
C LYS A 22 9.45 5.65 9.81
N GLY A 23 9.75 4.40 9.45
CA GLY A 23 9.77 3.26 10.35
C GLY A 23 10.94 3.30 11.34
N LYS A 24 10.86 2.50 12.41
CA LYS A 24 11.91 2.40 13.42
C LYS A 24 13.28 2.01 12.84
N ALA A 25 13.29 1.22 11.76
CA ALA A 25 14.52 0.76 11.10
C ALA A 25 15.20 1.84 10.24
N GLN A 26 14.51 2.96 9.95
CA GLN A 26 15.03 4.04 9.08
C GLN A 26 15.67 3.53 7.78
N GLU A 27 14.99 2.59 7.14
CA GLU A 27 15.45 2.01 5.88
C GLU A 27 15.54 3.07 4.77
N PRO A 28 16.52 3.01 3.85
CA PRO A 28 16.54 3.87 2.68
C PRO A 28 15.21 3.84 1.93
N TYR A 29 14.74 5.02 1.49
CA TYR A 29 13.44 5.10 0.80
C TYR A 29 13.40 4.27 -0.47
N THR A 30 14.55 4.11 -1.13
CA THR A 30 14.70 3.30 -2.35
C THR A 30 14.31 1.83 -2.18
N ILE A 31 14.35 1.26 -0.96
CA ILE A 31 13.86 -0.10 -0.68
C ILE A 31 12.35 -0.19 -0.93
N HIS A 32 11.59 0.88 -0.61
CA HIS A 32 10.16 0.95 -0.94
C HIS A 32 9.93 0.92 -2.46
N LEU A 33 10.64 1.73 -3.20
CA LEU A 33 10.50 1.82 -4.65
C LEU A 33 10.85 0.49 -5.33
N GLU A 34 11.93 -0.14 -4.88
CA GLU A 34 12.34 -1.47 -5.34
C GLU A 34 11.27 -2.53 -5.06
N GLU A 35 10.71 -2.53 -3.85
CA GLU A 35 9.63 -3.46 -3.49
C GLU A 35 8.38 -3.23 -4.33
N VAL A 36 7.96 -1.97 -4.54
CA VAL A 36 6.80 -1.63 -5.38
C VAL A 36 7.02 -2.09 -6.82
N ALA A 37 8.18 -1.82 -7.41
CA ALA A 37 8.51 -2.27 -8.75
C ALA A 37 8.53 -3.80 -8.87
N ALA A 38 9.14 -4.50 -7.91
CA ALA A 38 9.18 -5.96 -7.87
C ALA A 38 7.78 -6.60 -7.71
N LEU A 39 6.88 -5.98 -6.95
CA LEU A 39 5.49 -6.43 -6.84
C LEU A 39 4.74 -6.26 -8.16
N VAL A 40 4.89 -5.11 -8.83
CA VAL A 40 4.29 -4.84 -10.15
C VAL A 40 4.80 -5.84 -11.19
N GLU A 41 6.09 -6.12 -11.21
CA GLU A 41 6.70 -7.12 -12.11
C GLU A 41 6.14 -8.53 -11.83
N ARG A 42 6.11 -8.95 -10.57
CA ARG A 42 5.56 -10.26 -10.14
C ARG A 42 4.10 -10.44 -10.56
N TRP A 43 3.33 -9.37 -10.51
CA TRP A 43 1.92 -9.40 -10.92
C TRP A 43 1.72 -9.13 -12.41
N SER A 44 2.74 -9.38 -13.22
CA SER A 44 2.74 -9.27 -14.68
C SER A 44 2.41 -7.88 -15.21
N GLY A 45 2.85 -6.83 -14.50
CA GLY A 45 2.75 -5.45 -14.98
C GLY A 45 3.59 -5.22 -16.24
N SER A 46 3.13 -4.29 -17.07
CA SER A 46 3.89 -3.87 -18.26
C SER A 46 5.20 -3.19 -17.87
N GLU A 47 6.15 -3.11 -18.80
CA GLU A 47 7.40 -2.36 -18.60
C GLU A 47 7.15 -0.91 -18.19
N ARG A 48 6.10 -0.27 -18.73
CA ARG A 48 5.69 1.08 -18.36
C ARG A 48 5.18 1.14 -16.91
N ALA A 49 4.40 0.16 -16.47
CA ALA A 49 3.93 0.08 -15.11
C ALA A 49 5.09 -0.15 -14.13
N ILE A 50 6.08 -0.99 -14.47
CA ILE A 50 7.28 -1.22 -13.66
C ILE A 50 8.14 0.06 -13.58
N ALA A 51 8.33 0.76 -14.71
CA ALA A 51 9.03 2.04 -14.72
C ALA A 51 8.28 3.10 -13.88
N ALA A 52 6.95 3.20 -14.03
CA ALA A 52 6.13 4.09 -13.21
C ALA A 52 6.17 3.72 -11.73
N ALA A 53 6.30 2.44 -11.37
CA ALA A 53 6.47 1.98 -9.99
C ALA A 53 7.78 2.51 -9.37
N TRP A 54 8.89 2.54 -10.11
CA TRP A 54 10.11 3.20 -9.66
C TRP A 54 9.94 4.71 -9.47
N LEU A 55 9.14 5.36 -10.31
CA LEU A 55 9.03 6.82 -10.41
C LEU A 55 7.88 7.43 -9.60
N HIS A 56 6.97 6.63 -9.03
CA HIS A 56 5.66 7.08 -8.57
C HIS A 56 5.69 8.19 -7.51
N ASP A 57 6.72 8.21 -6.68
CA ASP A 57 6.89 9.22 -5.62
C ASP A 57 7.87 10.35 -5.99
N THR A 58 8.55 10.28 -7.15
CA THR A 58 9.60 11.24 -7.51
C THR A 58 9.06 12.65 -7.71
N VAL A 59 7.88 12.80 -8.32
CA VAL A 59 7.24 14.11 -8.53
C VAL A 59 6.73 14.68 -7.21
N GLU A 60 6.20 13.82 -6.34
CA GLU A 60 5.65 14.24 -5.06
C GLU A 60 6.75 14.57 -4.05
N ASP A 61 7.81 13.78 -3.96
CA ASP A 61 8.78 13.80 -2.86
C ASP A 61 10.16 14.35 -3.23
N CYS A 62 10.44 14.60 -4.51
CA CYS A 62 11.77 15.02 -4.98
C CYS A 62 11.71 16.28 -5.86
N PRO A 63 11.27 17.45 -5.36
CA PRO A 63 11.33 18.67 -6.15
C PRO A 63 12.80 18.99 -6.54
N PRO A 64 13.07 19.48 -7.76
CA PRO A 64 12.12 20.04 -8.73
C PRO A 64 11.57 19.02 -9.76
N THR A 65 11.62 17.70 -9.52
CA THR A 65 11.11 16.70 -10.47
C THR A 65 9.67 17.03 -10.87
N SER A 66 9.38 16.95 -12.15
CA SER A 66 8.07 17.26 -12.73
C SER A 66 7.59 16.20 -13.71
N LEU A 67 6.28 16.15 -13.96
CA LEU A 67 5.71 15.26 -14.98
C LEU A 67 6.27 15.55 -16.36
N ALA A 68 6.52 16.81 -16.73
CA ALA A 68 7.14 17.18 -17.99
C ALA A 68 8.57 16.64 -18.15
N GLU A 69 9.34 16.62 -17.05
CA GLU A 69 10.67 15.97 -17.02
C GLU A 69 10.54 14.47 -17.25
N LEU A 70 9.59 13.79 -16.60
CA LEU A 70 9.37 12.36 -16.77
C LEU A 70 8.91 12.02 -18.20
N GLU A 71 8.03 12.83 -18.80
CA GLU A 71 7.61 12.66 -20.19
C GLU A 71 8.81 12.74 -21.14
N THR A 72 9.67 13.71 -20.93
CA THR A 72 10.88 13.91 -21.78
C THR A 72 11.87 12.76 -21.63
N LEU A 73 12.09 12.28 -20.39
CA LEU A 73 13.12 11.28 -20.11
C LEU A 73 12.65 9.85 -20.35
N PHE A 74 11.38 9.55 -20.20
CA PHE A 74 10.87 8.16 -20.25
C PHE A 74 9.84 7.98 -21.37
N SER A 75 8.64 8.53 -21.22
CA SER A 75 7.61 8.68 -22.24
C SER A 75 6.37 9.35 -21.64
N LYS A 76 5.45 9.78 -22.52
CA LYS A 76 4.15 10.32 -22.09
C LYS A 76 3.34 9.29 -21.29
N GLU A 77 3.33 8.03 -21.73
CA GLU A 77 2.56 6.97 -21.07
C GLU A 77 3.06 6.70 -19.64
N VAL A 78 4.38 6.71 -19.42
CA VAL A 78 4.95 6.58 -18.06
C VAL A 78 4.59 7.80 -17.20
N ALA A 79 4.72 9.01 -17.76
CA ALA A 79 4.37 10.23 -17.05
C ALA A 79 2.86 10.29 -16.70
N ASP A 80 1.98 9.84 -17.59
CA ASP A 80 0.53 9.75 -17.36
C ASP A 80 0.21 8.80 -16.18
N ILE A 81 0.85 7.62 -16.13
CA ILE A 81 0.68 6.69 -14.99
C ILE A 81 1.14 7.34 -13.69
N VAL A 82 2.30 8.01 -13.68
CA VAL A 82 2.80 8.72 -12.48
C VAL A 82 1.87 9.86 -12.08
N ALA A 83 1.33 10.61 -13.05
CA ALA A 83 0.36 11.69 -12.78
C ALA A 83 -0.88 11.19 -12.05
N GLU A 84 -1.41 10.03 -12.44
CA GLU A 84 -2.53 9.41 -11.73
C GLU A 84 -2.20 9.02 -10.28
N LEU A 85 -0.92 8.81 -9.96
CA LEU A 85 -0.46 8.35 -8.65
C LEU A 85 -0.07 9.50 -7.71
N THR A 86 0.26 10.67 -8.27
CA THR A 86 0.78 11.86 -7.57
C THR A 86 -0.34 12.62 -6.84
N ASP A 87 -0.15 12.87 -5.55
CA ASP A 87 -1.05 13.69 -4.74
C ASP A 87 -0.66 15.18 -4.84
N ASP A 88 -1.64 16.07 -4.72
CA ASP A 88 -1.40 17.50 -4.59
C ASP A 88 -0.95 17.85 -3.16
N LYS A 89 0.35 18.07 -2.95
CA LYS A 89 0.94 18.40 -1.64
C LYS A 89 0.50 19.76 -1.09
N ALA A 90 -0.06 20.64 -1.89
CA ALA A 90 -0.63 21.90 -1.39
C ALA A 90 -1.90 21.65 -0.55
N GLN A 91 -2.55 20.49 -0.72
CA GLN A 91 -3.72 20.13 0.07
C GLN A 91 -3.37 19.54 1.44
N PRO A 92 -4.22 19.75 2.45
CA PRO A 92 -4.08 19.12 3.75
C PRO A 92 -4.06 17.58 3.64
N LYS A 93 -3.32 16.92 4.54
CA LYS A 93 -3.16 15.45 4.52
C LYS A 93 -4.50 14.70 4.56
N ALA A 94 -5.49 15.20 5.32
CA ALA A 94 -6.82 14.57 5.38
C ALA A 94 -7.51 14.61 4.02
N SER A 95 -7.50 15.77 3.34
CA SER A 95 -8.06 15.94 2.00
C SER A 95 -7.37 15.05 0.98
N ARG A 96 -6.03 14.94 1.01
CA ARG A 96 -5.29 14.02 0.12
C ARG A 96 -5.72 12.56 0.31
N LYS A 97 -5.89 12.12 1.56
CA LYS A 97 -6.39 10.76 1.86
C LYS A 97 -7.78 10.51 1.31
N GLU A 98 -8.67 11.49 1.43
CA GLU A 98 -10.02 11.42 0.87
C GLU A 98 -9.98 11.41 -0.66
N GLN A 99 -9.17 12.27 -1.28
CA GLN A 99 -8.99 12.28 -2.73
C GLN A 99 -8.44 10.97 -3.29
N GLN A 100 -7.57 10.27 -2.57
CA GLN A 100 -7.11 8.94 -2.98
C GLN A 100 -8.28 7.94 -3.07
N ILE A 101 -9.27 7.99 -2.16
CA ILE A 101 -10.47 7.14 -2.23
C ILE A 101 -11.35 7.54 -3.43
N ILE A 102 -11.64 8.85 -3.58
CA ILE A 102 -12.51 9.39 -4.65
C ILE A 102 -11.92 9.11 -6.04
N ASN A 103 -10.59 9.18 -6.17
CA ASN A 103 -9.90 9.03 -7.45
C ASN A 103 -9.50 7.57 -7.75
N ALA A 104 -9.56 6.66 -6.77
CA ALA A 104 -9.23 5.26 -6.99
C ALA A 104 -10.01 4.62 -8.15
N PRO A 105 -11.36 4.78 -8.28
CA PRO A 105 -12.12 4.16 -9.37
C PRO A 105 -11.80 4.71 -10.77
N LYS A 106 -11.10 5.85 -10.85
CA LYS A 106 -10.80 6.53 -12.11
C LYS A 106 -9.43 6.17 -12.70
N LYS A 107 -8.63 5.39 -11.95
CA LYS A 107 -7.28 5.01 -12.35
C LYS A 107 -7.27 4.05 -13.52
N SER A 108 -6.29 4.18 -14.39
CA SER A 108 -5.96 3.17 -15.39
C SER A 108 -5.61 1.83 -14.73
N ASN A 109 -5.62 0.74 -15.50
CA ASN A 109 -5.21 -0.57 -14.99
C ASN A 109 -3.75 -0.56 -14.51
N GLU A 110 -2.87 0.14 -15.21
CA GLU A 110 -1.45 0.25 -14.87
C GLU A 110 -1.26 1.06 -13.57
N ALA A 111 -1.93 2.21 -13.44
CA ALA A 111 -1.91 2.99 -12.20
C ALA A 111 -2.56 2.26 -11.01
N SER A 112 -3.61 1.46 -11.27
CA SER A 112 -4.24 0.60 -10.24
C SER A 112 -3.24 -0.44 -9.72
N LEU A 113 -2.49 -1.08 -10.62
CA LEU A 113 -1.50 -2.09 -10.25
C LEU A 113 -0.38 -1.48 -9.40
N VAL A 114 0.15 -0.31 -9.80
CA VAL A 114 1.17 0.40 -9.01
C VAL A 114 0.61 0.87 -7.66
N LYS A 115 -0.62 1.40 -7.61
CA LYS A 115 -1.25 1.82 -6.35
C LYS A 115 -1.50 0.64 -5.40
N LEU A 116 -1.89 -0.53 -5.93
CA LEU A 116 -2.00 -1.76 -5.15
C LEU A 116 -0.64 -2.15 -4.56
N ALA A 117 0.43 -2.12 -5.36
CA ALA A 117 1.80 -2.45 -4.94
C ALA A 117 2.31 -1.46 -3.88
N ASP A 118 2.10 -0.14 -4.08
CA ASP A 118 2.42 0.89 -3.09
C ASP A 118 1.73 0.62 -1.74
N LYS A 119 0.41 0.38 -1.75
CA LYS A 119 -0.31 0.07 -0.50
C LYS A 119 0.16 -1.23 0.13
N THR A 120 0.47 -2.25 -0.66
CA THR A 120 1.01 -3.53 -0.18
C THR A 120 2.36 -3.34 0.52
N SER A 121 3.29 -2.59 -0.07
CA SER A 121 4.59 -2.26 0.53
C SER A 121 4.43 -1.45 1.81
N ASN A 122 3.57 -0.42 1.80
CA ASN A 122 3.34 0.42 2.96
C ASN A 122 2.71 -0.34 4.14
N ILE A 123 1.78 -1.26 3.89
CA ILE A 123 1.22 -2.14 4.92
C ILE A 123 2.29 -3.09 5.47
N GLY A 124 3.14 -3.66 4.62
CA GLY A 124 4.27 -4.49 5.04
C GLY A 124 5.22 -3.74 5.97
N ALA A 125 5.50 -2.48 5.69
CA ALA A 125 6.31 -1.64 6.57
C ALA A 125 5.65 -1.37 7.92
N ILE A 126 4.32 -1.14 7.95
CA ILE A 126 3.59 -0.97 9.22
C ILE A 126 3.64 -2.27 10.06
N ALA A 127 3.62 -3.43 9.41
CA ALA A 127 3.74 -4.70 10.10
C ALA A 127 5.12 -4.89 10.77
N ASN A 128 6.20 -4.55 10.04
CA ASN A 128 7.56 -4.92 10.43
C ASN A 128 8.34 -3.78 11.10
N SER A 129 8.12 -2.56 10.67
CA SER A 129 8.82 -1.35 11.14
C SER A 129 7.86 -0.15 11.16
N PRO A 130 6.86 -0.15 12.07
CA PRO A 130 5.88 0.92 12.14
C PRO A 130 6.56 2.27 12.42
N PRO A 131 6.01 3.39 11.91
CA PRO A 131 6.55 4.71 12.17
C PRO A 131 6.59 5.00 13.66
N HIS A 132 7.66 5.63 14.12
CA HIS A 132 7.83 5.98 15.53
C HIS A 132 6.66 6.84 16.01
N GLY A 133 6.13 6.50 17.20
CA GLY A 133 5.02 7.22 17.82
C GLY A 133 3.63 6.95 17.22
N TRP A 134 3.47 6.01 16.28
CA TRP A 134 2.15 5.60 15.86
C TRP A 134 1.50 4.69 16.91
N SER A 135 0.35 5.14 17.42
CA SER A 135 -0.49 4.32 18.31
C SER A 135 -1.10 3.14 17.52
N LEU A 136 -1.63 2.16 18.27
CA LEU A 136 -2.40 1.06 17.68
C LEU A 136 -3.53 1.58 16.79
N GLU A 137 -4.34 2.51 17.31
CA GLU A 137 -5.50 3.07 16.61
C GLU A 137 -5.07 3.66 15.27
N ARG A 138 -3.97 4.42 15.24
CA ARG A 138 -3.46 5.04 14.03
C ARG A 138 -2.98 4.01 13.00
N ARG A 139 -2.39 2.89 13.44
CA ARG A 139 -2.01 1.78 12.54
C ARG A 139 -3.25 1.13 11.94
N LEU A 140 -4.25 0.84 12.76
CA LEU A 140 -5.52 0.26 12.32
C LEU A 140 -6.30 1.18 11.37
N GLU A 141 -6.35 2.49 11.67
CA GLU A 141 -6.94 3.50 10.78
C GLU A 141 -6.23 3.56 9.42
N TYR A 142 -4.90 3.43 9.40
CA TYR A 142 -4.16 3.40 8.15
C TYR A 142 -4.48 2.15 7.34
N ILE A 143 -4.52 0.97 7.98
CA ILE A 143 -4.87 -0.30 7.32
C ILE A 143 -6.30 -0.21 6.77
N ALA A 144 -7.26 0.29 7.54
CA ALA A 144 -8.65 0.46 7.09
C ALA A 144 -8.75 1.42 5.90
N TRP A 145 -8.05 2.55 5.94
CA TRP A 145 -8.00 3.49 4.83
C TRP A 145 -7.36 2.88 3.58
N ALA A 146 -6.24 2.17 3.70
CA ALA A 146 -5.59 1.49 2.58
C ALA A 146 -6.51 0.43 1.95
N ASN A 147 -7.25 -0.33 2.77
CA ASN A 147 -8.28 -1.27 2.30
C ASN A 147 -9.36 -0.54 1.47
N THR A 148 -9.83 0.63 1.93
CA THR A 148 -10.84 1.41 1.21
C THR A 148 -10.30 1.89 -0.14
N VAL A 149 -9.06 2.40 -0.20
CA VAL A 149 -8.44 2.81 -1.46
C VAL A 149 -8.33 1.62 -2.43
N VAL A 150 -7.76 0.49 -1.96
CA VAL A 150 -7.56 -0.71 -2.79
C VAL A 150 -8.90 -1.30 -3.25
N GLY A 151 -9.90 -1.36 -2.37
CA GLY A 151 -11.22 -1.89 -2.71
C GLY A 151 -11.99 -1.07 -3.77
N ASN A 152 -11.56 0.17 -4.03
CA ASN A 152 -12.13 1.03 -5.08
C ASN A 152 -11.31 1.05 -6.38
N LEU A 153 -10.17 0.35 -6.46
CA LEU A 153 -9.38 0.28 -7.70
C LEU A 153 -10.12 -0.55 -8.76
N PRO A 154 -10.16 -0.11 -10.03
CA PRO A 154 -10.87 -0.81 -11.10
C PRO A 154 -10.19 -2.11 -11.55
N PHE A 155 -8.90 -2.27 -11.25
CA PHE A 155 -8.13 -3.44 -11.63
C PHE A 155 -7.33 -3.99 -10.43
N LEU A 156 -7.58 -5.26 -10.10
CA LEU A 156 -6.93 -5.98 -9.01
C LEU A 156 -6.59 -7.41 -9.46
N PRO A 157 -5.31 -7.72 -9.76
CA PRO A 157 -4.92 -9.10 -10.05
C PRO A 157 -5.08 -9.99 -8.80
N ALA A 158 -5.54 -11.24 -9.00
CA ALA A 158 -5.86 -12.15 -7.90
C ALA A 158 -4.69 -12.38 -6.94
N GLU A 159 -3.47 -12.50 -7.45
CA GLU A 159 -2.26 -12.64 -6.65
C GLU A 159 -1.98 -11.37 -5.85
N GLY A 160 -2.11 -10.19 -6.47
CA GLY A 160 -1.86 -8.91 -5.83
C GLY A 160 -2.81 -8.64 -4.68
N ILE A 161 -4.12 -8.86 -4.87
CA ILE A 161 -5.10 -8.68 -3.79
C ILE A 161 -4.88 -9.69 -2.66
N SER A 162 -4.52 -10.94 -2.97
CA SER A 162 -4.21 -11.96 -1.97
C SER A 162 -3.01 -11.56 -1.11
N GLU A 163 -1.93 -11.08 -1.73
CA GLU A 163 -0.75 -10.60 -1.01
C GLU A 163 -1.06 -9.36 -0.16
N PHE A 164 -1.82 -8.39 -0.69
CA PHE A 164 -2.25 -7.20 0.05
C PHE A 164 -3.04 -7.58 1.31
N LEU A 165 -4.04 -8.46 1.17
CA LEU A 165 -4.88 -8.90 2.30
C LEU A 165 -4.07 -9.66 3.35
N ARG A 166 -3.17 -10.55 2.92
CA ARG A 166 -2.26 -11.26 3.83
C ARG A 166 -1.39 -10.29 4.64
N ARG A 167 -0.86 -9.24 4.01
CA ARG A 167 -0.07 -8.20 4.72
C ARG A 167 -0.93 -7.36 5.66
N CYS A 168 -2.18 -7.08 5.32
CA CYS A 168 -3.12 -6.41 6.22
C CYS A 168 -3.36 -7.24 7.48
N ASP A 169 -3.63 -8.55 7.32
CA ASP A 169 -3.84 -9.46 8.44
C ASP A 169 -2.58 -9.51 9.34
N GLN A 170 -1.39 -9.59 8.75
CA GLN A 170 -0.13 -9.60 9.52
C GLN A 170 0.11 -8.26 10.25
N ALA A 171 -0.16 -7.12 9.60
CA ALA A 171 0.01 -5.81 10.23
C ALA A 171 -0.96 -5.59 11.38
N GLU A 172 -2.19 -6.08 11.27
CA GLU A 172 -3.17 -6.06 12.36
C GLU A 172 -2.70 -6.95 13.53
N LEU A 173 -2.24 -8.19 13.26
CA LEU A 173 -1.70 -9.10 14.29
C LEU A 173 -0.54 -8.45 15.04
N ASN A 174 0.47 -7.99 14.33
CA ASN A 174 1.65 -7.36 14.94
C ASN A 174 1.30 -6.09 15.74
N ALA A 175 0.31 -5.32 15.28
CA ALA A 175 -0.13 -4.12 15.99
C ALA A 175 -0.77 -4.47 17.35
N TYR A 176 -1.45 -5.61 17.45
CA TYR A 176 -2.05 -6.07 18.69
C TYR A 176 -1.06 -6.79 19.62
N ASP A 177 -0.07 -7.51 19.06
CA ASP A 177 0.98 -8.16 19.85
C ASP A 177 1.80 -7.16 20.66
N ASP A 178 1.97 -5.95 20.12
CA ASP A 178 2.61 -4.82 20.84
C ASP A 178 1.87 -4.42 22.15
N LEU A 179 0.62 -4.88 22.38
CA LEU A 179 -0.15 -4.60 23.61
C LEU A 179 0.09 -5.59 24.75
N GLY A 180 0.77 -6.68 24.51
CA GLY A 180 1.35 -7.55 25.55
C GLY A 180 0.37 -8.34 26.43
N THR A 181 -0.91 -8.51 26.06
CA THR A 181 -1.86 -9.33 26.83
C THR A 181 -2.56 -10.37 25.95
N VAL A 182 -2.65 -11.61 26.46
CA VAL A 182 -3.33 -12.75 25.78
C VAL A 182 -4.79 -12.40 25.42
N ARG A 183 -5.50 -11.68 26.28
CA ARG A 183 -6.90 -11.26 26.05
C ARG A 183 -7.04 -10.27 24.89
N GLN A 184 -6.04 -9.42 24.70
CA GLN A 184 -6.03 -8.44 23.62
C GLN A 184 -5.70 -9.12 22.28
N ALA A 185 -4.79 -10.10 22.28
CA ALA A 185 -4.48 -10.92 21.10
C ALA A 185 -5.68 -11.77 20.63
N GLN A 186 -6.45 -12.35 21.58
CA GLN A 186 -7.68 -13.08 21.26
C GLN A 186 -8.74 -12.17 20.64
N ASN A 187 -8.98 -10.99 21.21
CA ASN A 187 -9.92 -10.02 20.68
C ASN A 187 -9.48 -9.49 19.28
N ALA A 188 -8.18 -9.39 19.06
CA ALA A 188 -7.59 -9.02 17.78
C ALA A 188 -7.85 -10.07 16.71
N SER A 189 -7.57 -11.33 17.03
CA SER A 189 -7.82 -12.45 16.11
C SER A 189 -9.29 -12.52 15.69
N LEU A 190 -10.22 -12.30 16.63
CA LEU A 190 -11.65 -12.23 16.34
C LEU A 190 -12.01 -11.09 15.39
N ARG A 191 -11.46 -9.89 15.59
CA ARG A 191 -11.71 -8.73 14.70
C ARG A 191 -11.14 -8.93 13.31
N ILE A 192 -9.97 -9.59 13.19
CA ILE A 192 -9.38 -9.95 11.89
C ILE A 192 -10.28 -10.93 11.16
N LEU A 193 -10.74 -11.98 11.83
CA LEU A 193 -11.66 -12.97 11.28
C LEU A 193 -12.98 -12.34 10.85
N GLU A 194 -13.55 -11.44 11.67
CA GLU A 194 -14.76 -10.68 11.32
C GLU A 194 -14.57 -9.85 10.03
N ARG A 195 -13.48 -9.10 9.94
CA ARG A 195 -13.20 -8.29 8.75
C ARG A 195 -12.97 -9.15 7.52
N ARG A 196 -12.24 -10.28 7.67
CA ARG A 196 -12.01 -11.24 6.60
C ARG A 196 -13.32 -11.85 6.09
N ALA A 197 -14.20 -12.23 7.01
CA ALA A 197 -15.52 -12.76 6.68
C ALA A 197 -16.41 -11.73 5.95
N LYS A 198 -16.40 -10.46 6.40
CA LYS A 198 -17.09 -9.35 5.70
C LYS A 198 -16.56 -9.14 4.27
N ARG A 199 -15.23 -9.18 4.08
CA ARG A 199 -14.62 -9.09 2.74
C ARG A 199 -15.01 -10.25 1.82
N LEU A 200 -15.26 -11.44 2.38
CA LEU A 200 -15.69 -12.62 1.64
C LEU A 200 -17.22 -12.66 1.44
N GLY A 201 -17.94 -11.60 1.77
CA GLY A 201 -19.38 -11.48 1.58
C GLY A 201 -20.23 -12.26 2.60
N SER A 202 -19.64 -12.69 3.73
CA SER A 202 -20.40 -13.36 4.79
C SER A 202 -21.40 -12.42 5.45
N SER A 203 -22.63 -12.90 5.70
CA SER A 203 -23.64 -12.12 6.41
C SER A 203 -23.27 -11.92 7.89
N GLU A 204 -23.79 -10.88 8.53
CA GLU A 204 -23.55 -10.62 9.97
C GLU A 204 -23.95 -11.80 10.86
N SER A 205 -25.01 -12.53 10.49
CA SER A 205 -25.44 -13.70 11.24
C SER A 205 -24.46 -14.87 11.14
N GLN A 206 -23.88 -15.09 9.97
CA GLN A 206 -22.83 -16.10 9.75
C GLN A 206 -21.56 -15.76 10.52
N ILE A 207 -21.15 -14.48 10.50
CA ILE A 207 -19.99 -13.98 11.22
C ILE A 207 -20.18 -14.15 12.73
N ARG A 208 -21.36 -13.78 13.27
CA ARG A 208 -21.69 -13.97 14.69
C ARG A 208 -21.63 -15.44 15.11
N LYS A 209 -22.23 -16.33 14.33
CA LYS A 209 -22.24 -17.77 14.60
C LYS A 209 -20.83 -18.35 14.62
N PHE A 210 -19.97 -17.92 13.68
CA PHE A 210 -18.56 -18.33 13.64
C PHE A 210 -17.77 -17.82 14.84
N MET A 211 -17.97 -16.55 15.24
CA MET A 211 -17.28 -15.95 16.38
C MET A 211 -17.68 -16.59 17.72
N LEU A 212 -18.95 -16.93 17.88
CA LEU A 212 -19.44 -17.64 19.09
C LEU A 212 -18.81 -19.02 19.19
N GLY A 213 -18.78 -19.80 18.10
CA GLY A 213 -18.14 -21.11 18.09
C GLY A 213 -16.62 -21.08 18.38
N PHE A 214 -15.93 -20.00 17.96
CA PHE A 214 -14.52 -19.80 18.27
C PHE A 214 -14.29 -19.48 19.75
N LEU A 215 -15.16 -18.69 20.37
CA LEU A 215 -15.09 -18.36 21.81
C LEU A 215 -15.43 -19.55 22.69
N GLU A 216 -16.38 -20.39 22.28
CA GLU A 216 -16.78 -21.60 23.01
C GLU A 216 -15.73 -22.72 22.93
N GLY A 217 -14.97 -22.80 21.83
CA GLY A 217 -13.88 -23.77 21.64
C GLY A 217 -12.52 -23.35 22.23
N ALA A 218 -12.41 -22.15 22.76
CA ALA A 218 -11.20 -21.59 23.38
C ALA A 218 -11.24 -21.57 24.92
N LEU A 219 -12.32 -22.09 25.54
CA LEU A 219 -12.48 -22.35 26.98
C LEU A 219 -12.26 -23.84 27.28
#